data_6da19236d23dbda7751941a0417ef148
#
_entry.id   6da19236d23dbda7751941a0417ef148
#
_cell.length_a   1.000
_cell.length_b   1.000
_cell.length_c   1.000
_cell.angle_alpha   90.00
_cell.angle_beta   90.00
_cell.angle_gamma   90.00
#
_symmetry.space_group_name_H-M   'P 1'
#
loop_
_entity.id
_entity.type
_entity.pdbx_description
1 polymer ?
#
loop_
_entity_poly.entity_id
_entity_poly.type
_entity_poly.pdbx_seq_one_letter_code
_entity_poly.pdbx_strand_id
1 'polypeptide(L)'
;SSDISTMKTLNKSNKLQNVCYDIRGPLLQTANRMETQGHKIIKLNVGNPAPFGFEAPQEILSDVAMNLPNAIGYSDSQGIFAARKAILQYYQAKGLLEAVDVADVYLGNGVSELIVMTMQALLDDGDEVLIPMPDYPLWTAATNLAGGKAVHYLCNEADNWQPDIADIESKINERTKGIVVINPNNPTGALYSTENLKKIVALAEKHGLVLMADEIYDRVLYDDAVHVPMCTLAKNCLVISYNGLSKSHRIAGFRSGWMMLSGKKHHAADFIEGLTMLSSMRLCANVPSQYAIQTAMGGYQSMQALTAPTGRLYQQRNIAIERLNAIKG
;
A
#
# COMPACT_ATOMS: atom_id res chain seq x y z
N SER A 1 -10.75 6.47 -52.33
CA SER A 1 -9.80 6.96 -51.33
C SER A 1 -10.58 7.74 -50.26
N SER A 2 -10.94 7.10 -49.15
CA SER A 2 -11.58 7.74 -48.01
C SER A 2 -10.54 8.61 -47.33
N ASP A 3 -10.85 9.87 -47.19
CA ASP A 3 -10.05 10.90 -46.54
C ASP A 3 -9.69 10.52 -45.11
N ILE A 4 -8.48 10.06 -44.92
CA ILE A 4 -7.85 9.88 -43.57
C ILE A 4 -7.53 11.26 -42.95
N SER A 5 -7.67 12.34 -43.72
CA SER A 5 -7.29 13.71 -43.32
C SER A 5 -8.25 14.41 -42.32
N THR A 6 -9.37 13.78 -41.96
CA THR A 6 -10.40 14.39 -41.11
C THR A 6 -10.58 13.74 -39.73
N MET A 7 -9.79 12.70 -39.39
CA MET A 7 -9.91 12.07 -38.08
C MET A 7 -9.33 12.96 -36.99
N LYS A 8 -10.17 13.32 -36.01
CA LYS A 8 -9.75 14.07 -34.83
C LYS A 8 -8.75 13.24 -34.02
N THR A 9 -7.58 13.80 -33.74
CA THR A 9 -6.58 13.15 -32.90
C THR A 9 -7.11 12.98 -31.47
N LEU A 10 -7.04 11.77 -30.94
CA LEU A 10 -7.38 11.47 -29.55
C LEU A 10 -6.09 11.43 -28.72
N ASN A 11 -5.94 12.41 -27.86
CA ASN A 11 -4.80 12.50 -26.94
C ASN A 11 -5.20 11.97 -25.56
N LYS A 12 -4.20 11.54 -24.77
CA LYS A 12 -4.45 11.24 -23.35
C LYS A 12 -4.93 12.48 -22.61
N SER A 13 -5.72 12.28 -21.56
CA SER A 13 -6.19 13.39 -20.72
C SER A 13 -5.02 14.22 -20.15
N ASN A 14 -5.19 15.53 -20.04
CA ASN A 14 -4.19 16.43 -19.50
C ASN A 14 -3.77 16.08 -18.06
N LYS A 15 -4.69 15.58 -17.24
CA LYS A 15 -4.39 15.11 -15.87
C LYS A 15 -3.37 13.96 -15.81
N LEU A 16 -3.13 13.25 -16.92
CA LEU A 16 -2.13 12.20 -17.01
C LEU A 16 -0.73 12.73 -17.40
N GLN A 17 -0.59 14.00 -17.74
CA GLN A 17 0.70 14.54 -18.16
C GLN A 17 1.76 14.54 -17.04
N ASN A 18 1.33 14.73 -15.80
CA ASN A 18 2.21 14.76 -14.62
C ASN A 18 2.22 13.42 -13.86
N VAL A 19 1.65 12.36 -14.43
CA VAL A 19 1.67 11.03 -13.85
C VAL A 19 2.85 10.26 -14.41
N CYS A 20 3.90 10.13 -13.59
CA CYS A 20 5.07 9.30 -13.88
C CYS A 20 4.93 7.99 -13.12
N TYR A 21 4.65 6.91 -13.84
CA TYR A 21 4.56 5.56 -13.25
C TYR A 21 5.26 4.56 -14.16
N ASP A 22 6.58 4.47 -14.00
CA ASP A 22 7.48 3.82 -14.96
C ASP A 22 7.96 2.43 -14.52
N ILE A 23 7.21 1.75 -13.63
CA ILE A 23 7.55 0.37 -13.22
C ILE A 23 7.64 -0.57 -14.43
N ARG A 24 6.97 -0.23 -15.54
CA ARG A 24 6.92 -1.01 -16.78
C ARG A 24 7.41 -0.22 -17.99
N GLY A 25 8.38 0.66 -17.79
CA GLY A 25 8.88 1.57 -18.81
C GLY A 25 9.80 0.93 -19.87
N PRO A 26 10.63 1.74 -20.54
CA PRO A 26 11.47 1.31 -21.66
C PRO A 26 12.40 0.13 -21.36
N LEU A 27 12.85 0.02 -20.10
CA LEU A 27 13.70 -1.09 -19.67
C LEU A 27 12.97 -2.44 -19.74
N LEU A 28 11.68 -2.48 -19.39
CA LEU A 28 10.88 -3.70 -19.50
C LEU A 28 10.71 -4.11 -20.96
N GLN A 29 10.48 -3.13 -21.86
CA GLN A 29 10.37 -3.41 -23.30
C GLN A 29 11.68 -3.99 -23.84
N THR A 30 12.82 -3.45 -23.41
CA THR A 30 14.13 -3.97 -23.77
C THR A 30 14.35 -5.37 -23.23
N ALA A 31 14.02 -5.61 -21.96
CA ALA A 31 14.11 -6.94 -21.34
C ALA A 31 13.25 -7.97 -22.09
N ASN A 32 12.01 -7.64 -22.40
CA ASN A 32 11.11 -8.52 -23.16
C ASN A 32 11.66 -8.84 -24.57
N ARG A 33 12.22 -7.85 -25.25
CA ARG A 33 12.87 -8.07 -26.55
C ARG A 33 14.07 -9.01 -26.43
N MET A 34 14.90 -8.85 -25.41
CA MET A 34 16.03 -9.74 -25.15
C MET A 34 15.57 -11.17 -24.85
N GLU A 35 14.48 -11.32 -24.08
CA GLU A 35 13.89 -12.65 -23.82
C GLU A 35 13.42 -13.32 -25.11
N THR A 36 12.80 -12.59 -26.04
CA THR A 36 12.40 -13.15 -27.34
C THR A 36 13.60 -13.54 -28.21
N GLN A 37 14.79 -12.98 -27.94
CA GLN A 37 16.07 -13.34 -28.58
C GLN A 37 16.79 -14.50 -27.87
N GLY A 38 16.16 -15.09 -26.83
CA GLY A 38 16.71 -16.24 -26.12
C GLY A 38 17.58 -15.90 -24.89
N HIS A 39 17.66 -14.63 -24.49
CA HIS A 39 18.36 -14.24 -23.29
C HIS A 39 17.54 -14.53 -22.04
N LYS A 40 18.14 -15.04 -20.99
CA LYS A 40 17.51 -15.23 -19.68
C LYS A 40 17.62 -13.93 -18.88
N ILE A 41 16.48 -13.29 -18.62
CA ILE A 41 16.42 -12.06 -17.82
C ILE A 41 15.84 -12.38 -16.44
N ILE A 42 16.55 -11.99 -15.39
CA ILE A 42 16.07 -12.07 -14.01
C ILE A 42 15.44 -10.72 -13.64
N LYS A 43 14.13 -10.69 -13.46
CA LYS A 43 13.39 -9.46 -13.17
C LYS A 43 13.31 -9.24 -11.67
N LEU A 44 14.06 -8.25 -11.16
CA LEU A 44 14.14 -7.88 -9.74
C LEU A 44 13.45 -6.53 -9.44
N ASN A 45 12.79 -5.94 -10.42
CA ASN A 45 12.21 -4.60 -10.35
C ASN A 45 10.82 -4.54 -9.70
N VAL A 46 10.19 -5.69 -9.47
CA VAL A 46 8.87 -5.81 -8.83
C VAL A 46 8.93 -6.89 -7.77
N GLY A 47 8.39 -6.60 -6.58
CA GLY A 47 8.26 -7.57 -5.49
C GLY A 47 7.25 -8.66 -5.82
N ASN A 48 7.61 -9.58 -6.71
CA ASN A 48 6.78 -10.70 -7.16
C ASN A 48 7.52 -12.02 -6.92
N PRO A 49 7.39 -12.63 -5.73
CA PRO A 49 8.17 -13.81 -5.37
C PRO A 49 7.72 -15.12 -6.05
N ALA A 50 6.50 -15.18 -6.56
CA ALA A 50 5.94 -16.42 -7.13
C ALA A 50 6.82 -17.05 -8.23
N PRO A 51 7.37 -16.32 -9.23
CA PRO A 51 8.25 -16.89 -10.24
C PRO A 51 9.56 -17.47 -9.70
N PHE A 52 9.91 -17.16 -8.45
CA PHE A 52 11.13 -17.62 -7.78
C PHE A 52 10.89 -18.81 -6.84
N GLY A 53 9.73 -19.47 -6.94
CA GLY A 53 9.40 -20.66 -6.16
C GLY A 53 8.95 -20.37 -4.73
N PHE A 54 8.40 -19.18 -4.46
CA PHE A 54 7.68 -18.90 -3.22
C PHE A 54 6.21 -19.21 -3.41
N GLU A 55 5.74 -20.22 -2.71
CA GLU A 55 4.36 -20.71 -2.82
C GLU A 55 3.42 -19.92 -1.90
N ALA A 56 2.15 -19.84 -2.30
CA ALA A 56 1.08 -19.38 -1.44
C ALA A 56 0.78 -20.40 -0.35
N PRO A 57 0.30 -19.97 0.83
CA PRO A 57 -0.16 -20.91 1.85
C PRO A 57 -1.29 -21.82 1.32
N GLN A 58 -1.13 -23.12 1.49
CA GLN A 58 -2.05 -24.12 0.92
C GLN A 58 -3.47 -23.97 1.48
N GLU A 59 -3.61 -23.65 2.75
CA GLU A 59 -4.90 -23.43 3.40
C GLU A 59 -5.68 -22.27 2.77
N ILE A 60 -5.01 -21.24 2.31
CA ILE A 60 -5.64 -20.10 1.60
C ILE A 60 -6.14 -20.56 0.23
N LEU A 61 -5.31 -21.28 -0.53
CA LEU A 61 -5.69 -21.79 -1.84
C LEU A 61 -6.89 -22.72 -1.77
N SER A 62 -6.88 -23.63 -0.80
CA SER A 62 -7.97 -24.58 -0.59
C SER A 62 -9.27 -23.87 -0.20
N ASP A 63 -9.19 -22.90 0.70
CA ASP A 63 -10.38 -22.20 1.20
C ASP A 63 -11.00 -21.31 0.13
N VAL A 64 -10.19 -20.62 -0.65
CA VAL A 64 -10.67 -19.83 -1.80
C VAL A 64 -11.34 -20.75 -2.83
N ALA A 65 -10.72 -21.87 -3.17
CA ALA A 65 -11.29 -22.83 -4.12
C ALA A 65 -12.65 -23.37 -3.65
N MET A 66 -12.76 -23.71 -2.38
CA MET A 66 -14.02 -24.19 -1.78
C MET A 66 -15.13 -23.12 -1.75
N ASN A 67 -14.76 -21.86 -1.67
CA ASN A 67 -15.70 -20.74 -1.61
C ASN A 67 -16.04 -20.15 -2.99
N LEU A 68 -15.48 -20.63 -4.09
CA LEU A 68 -15.83 -20.14 -5.42
C LEU A 68 -17.33 -20.16 -5.71
N PRO A 69 -18.10 -21.20 -5.33
CA PRO A 69 -19.57 -21.17 -5.52
C PRO A 69 -20.27 -20.05 -4.76
N ASN A 70 -19.70 -19.57 -3.66
CA ASN A 70 -20.24 -18.48 -2.85
C ASN A 70 -19.81 -17.09 -3.37
N ALA A 71 -18.92 -17.06 -4.35
CA ALA A 71 -18.30 -15.84 -4.87
C ALA A 71 -18.85 -15.41 -6.25
N ILE A 72 -19.99 -15.96 -6.66
CA ILE A 72 -20.57 -15.72 -7.99
C ILE A 72 -21.23 -14.33 -8.07
N GLY A 73 -21.90 -13.91 -6.99
CA GLY A 73 -22.60 -12.63 -6.93
C GLY A 73 -21.75 -11.51 -6.35
N TYR A 74 -22.25 -10.27 -6.44
CA TYR A 74 -21.63 -9.14 -5.78
C TYR A 74 -21.69 -9.29 -4.26
N SER A 75 -20.65 -8.81 -3.57
CA SER A 75 -20.69 -8.58 -2.13
C SER A 75 -21.19 -7.16 -1.80
N ASP A 76 -21.29 -6.84 -0.51
CA ASP A 76 -21.32 -5.46 -0.04
C ASP A 76 -20.16 -4.66 -0.66
N SER A 77 -20.38 -3.38 -0.94
CA SER A 77 -19.36 -2.53 -1.58
C SER A 77 -18.08 -2.38 -0.75
N GLN A 78 -18.21 -2.46 0.57
CA GLN A 78 -17.05 -2.44 1.48
C GLN A 78 -16.40 -3.82 1.67
N GLY A 79 -17.05 -4.88 1.22
CA GLY A 79 -16.57 -6.25 1.31
C GLY A 79 -17.37 -7.16 2.25
N ILE A 80 -17.10 -8.45 2.21
CA ILE A 80 -17.80 -9.45 3.03
C ILE A 80 -17.52 -9.22 4.52
N PHE A 81 -18.54 -9.45 5.35
CA PHE A 81 -18.46 -9.20 6.80
C PHE A 81 -17.33 -9.98 7.47
N ALA A 82 -17.18 -11.26 7.17
CA ALA A 82 -16.18 -12.11 7.79
C ALA A 82 -14.74 -11.60 7.57
N ALA A 83 -14.43 -11.12 6.37
CA ALA A 83 -13.12 -10.55 6.07
C ALA A 83 -12.90 -9.22 6.82
N ARG A 84 -13.88 -8.33 6.80
CA ARG A 84 -13.80 -7.05 7.53
C ARG A 84 -13.66 -7.26 9.04
N LYS A 85 -14.38 -8.22 9.59
CA LYS A 85 -14.29 -8.59 11.01
C LYS A 85 -12.92 -9.13 11.38
N ALA A 86 -12.35 -9.99 10.56
CA ALA A 86 -11.00 -10.54 10.76
C ALA A 86 -9.93 -9.44 10.75
N ILE A 87 -10.06 -8.47 9.85
CA ILE A 87 -9.16 -7.30 9.79
C ILE A 87 -9.27 -6.45 11.06
N LEU A 88 -10.47 -6.14 11.49
CA LEU A 88 -10.70 -5.38 12.72
C LEU A 88 -10.07 -6.09 13.93
N GLN A 89 -10.28 -7.39 14.07
CA GLN A 89 -9.69 -8.20 15.14
C GLN A 89 -8.16 -8.19 15.11
N TYR A 90 -7.57 -8.19 13.91
CA TYR A 90 -6.12 -8.07 13.75
C TYR A 90 -5.58 -6.77 14.38
N TYR A 91 -6.19 -5.62 14.09
CA TYR A 91 -5.76 -4.35 14.66
C TYR A 91 -6.07 -4.24 16.17
N GLN A 92 -7.18 -4.83 16.62
CA GLN A 92 -7.50 -4.91 18.05
C GLN A 92 -6.43 -5.72 18.81
N ALA A 93 -5.99 -6.84 18.26
CA ALA A 93 -4.91 -7.64 18.83
C ALA A 93 -3.55 -6.90 18.84
N LYS A 94 -3.37 -5.93 17.94
CA LYS A 94 -2.17 -5.07 17.90
C LYS A 94 -2.25 -3.85 18.81
N GLY A 95 -3.35 -3.65 19.53
CA GLY A 95 -3.51 -2.56 20.48
C GLY A 95 -4.19 -1.31 19.94
N LEU A 96 -5.09 -1.46 18.97
CA LEU A 96 -5.92 -0.35 18.49
C LEU A 96 -6.61 0.37 19.65
N LEU A 97 -6.40 1.69 19.77
CA LEU A 97 -6.82 2.49 20.91
C LEU A 97 -8.27 2.96 20.81
N GLU A 98 -8.75 3.22 19.62
CA GLU A 98 -10.05 3.86 19.41
C GLU A 98 -11.14 2.83 19.09
N ALA A 99 -12.39 3.23 19.36
CA ALA A 99 -13.55 2.46 18.92
C ALA A 99 -13.61 2.47 17.38
N VAL A 100 -13.41 1.30 16.78
CA VAL A 100 -13.50 1.07 15.35
C VAL A 100 -14.52 -0.02 15.10
N ASP A 101 -15.36 0.17 14.10
CA ASP A 101 -16.40 -0.76 13.70
C ASP A 101 -16.03 -1.46 12.39
N VAL A 102 -16.71 -2.55 12.09
CA VAL A 102 -16.60 -3.24 10.80
C VAL A 102 -16.93 -2.30 9.62
N ALA A 103 -17.83 -1.33 9.85
CA ALA A 103 -18.16 -0.29 8.87
C ALA A 103 -16.98 0.65 8.53
N ASP A 104 -15.94 0.68 9.34
CA ASP A 104 -14.72 1.47 9.08
C ASP A 104 -13.71 0.74 8.17
N VAL A 105 -14.01 -0.50 7.78
CA VAL A 105 -13.13 -1.34 6.97
C VAL A 105 -13.66 -1.43 5.54
N TYR A 106 -12.78 -1.15 4.58
CA TYR A 106 -13.05 -1.22 3.13
C TYR A 106 -12.08 -2.20 2.48
N LEU A 107 -12.63 -3.22 1.81
CA LEU A 107 -11.84 -4.14 1.00
C LEU A 107 -11.65 -3.56 -0.41
N GLY A 108 -10.49 -3.81 -1.00
CA GLY A 108 -10.15 -3.35 -2.33
C GLY A 108 -9.42 -4.39 -3.15
N ASN A 109 -9.36 -4.16 -4.45
CA ASN A 109 -8.57 -4.95 -5.38
C ASN A 109 -7.07 -4.62 -5.21
N GLY A 110 -6.51 -5.03 -4.09
CA GLY A 110 -5.19 -4.62 -3.61
C GLY A 110 -5.20 -3.21 -3.02
N VAL A 111 -4.12 -2.88 -2.32
CA VAL A 111 -3.90 -1.53 -1.75
C VAL A 111 -3.87 -0.47 -2.86
N SER A 112 -3.43 -0.83 -4.06
CA SER A 112 -3.34 0.11 -5.19
C SER A 112 -4.68 0.76 -5.56
N GLU A 113 -5.77 0.00 -5.59
CA GLU A 113 -7.11 0.56 -5.83
C GLU A 113 -7.51 1.54 -4.72
N LEU A 114 -7.24 1.18 -3.48
CA LEU A 114 -7.62 1.96 -2.30
C LEU A 114 -6.84 3.28 -2.21
N ILE A 115 -5.57 3.28 -2.61
CA ILE A 115 -4.76 4.52 -2.71
C ILE A 115 -5.37 5.47 -3.74
N VAL A 116 -5.67 4.99 -4.94
CA VAL A 116 -6.29 5.80 -5.99
C VAL A 116 -7.65 6.32 -5.52
N MET A 117 -8.47 5.48 -4.92
CA MET A 117 -9.78 5.84 -4.38
C MET A 117 -9.68 6.94 -3.31
N THR A 118 -8.74 6.80 -2.39
CA THR A 118 -8.51 7.79 -1.33
C THR A 118 -8.17 9.15 -1.90
N MET A 119 -7.24 9.22 -2.85
CA MET A 119 -6.82 10.49 -3.45
C MET A 119 -7.95 11.14 -4.24
N GLN A 120 -8.75 10.35 -4.95
CA GLN A 120 -9.94 10.85 -5.67
C GLN A 120 -10.99 11.44 -4.71
N ALA A 121 -11.17 10.84 -3.54
CA ALA A 121 -12.14 11.32 -2.56
C ALA A 121 -11.64 12.52 -1.74
N LEU A 122 -10.32 12.66 -1.57
CA LEU A 122 -9.71 13.64 -0.67
C LEU A 122 -9.33 14.95 -1.33
N LEU A 123 -8.83 14.91 -2.58
CA LEU A 123 -8.07 16.02 -3.17
C LEU A 123 -8.89 16.81 -4.18
N ASP A 124 -8.89 18.12 -4.00
CA ASP A 124 -9.21 19.11 -5.02
C ASP A 124 -7.93 19.61 -5.70
N ASP A 125 -8.10 20.33 -6.80
CA ASP A 125 -6.97 20.88 -7.56
C ASP A 125 -6.08 21.78 -6.67
N GLY A 126 -4.80 21.46 -6.63
CA GLY A 126 -3.81 22.21 -5.88
C GLY A 126 -3.67 21.82 -4.41
N ASP A 127 -4.48 20.91 -3.89
CA ASP A 127 -4.25 20.32 -2.58
C ASP A 127 -2.93 19.55 -2.54
N GLU A 128 -2.27 19.53 -1.39
CA GLU A 128 -0.96 18.94 -1.23
C GLU A 128 -1.01 17.74 -0.29
N VAL A 129 -0.21 16.72 -0.63
CA VAL A 129 0.03 15.55 0.21
C VAL A 129 1.53 15.36 0.39
N LEU A 130 1.96 15.21 1.64
CA LEU A 130 3.35 14.91 1.97
C LEU A 130 3.61 13.43 1.80
N ILE A 131 4.60 13.08 0.99
CA ILE A 131 4.95 11.71 0.61
C ILE A 131 6.44 11.51 0.88
N PRO A 132 6.88 10.34 1.42
CA PRO A 132 8.29 10.13 1.67
C PRO A 132 9.12 10.10 0.38
N MET A 133 10.38 10.49 0.47
CA MET A 133 11.36 10.37 -0.61
C MET A 133 12.59 9.63 -0.10
N PRO A 134 12.87 8.43 -0.66
CA PRO A 134 12.16 7.75 -1.76
C PRO A 134 10.83 7.12 -1.34
N ASP A 135 9.94 6.90 -2.32
CA ASP A 135 8.61 6.36 -2.11
C ASP A 135 8.30 5.13 -3.00
N TYR A 136 7.14 4.54 -2.74
CA TYR A 136 6.47 3.69 -3.70
C TYR A 136 5.73 4.61 -4.71
N PRO A 137 6.06 4.57 -6.02
CA PRO A 137 5.66 5.60 -6.99
C PRO A 137 4.16 5.81 -7.15
N LEU A 138 3.34 4.82 -6.79
CA LEU A 138 1.88 4.93 -6.90
C LEU A 138 1.31 6.07 -6.05
N TRP A 139 1.89 6.33 -4.86
CA TRP A 139 1.41 7.40 -4.00
C TRP A 139 1.51 8.76 -4.69
N THR A 140 2.66 9.05 -5.31
CA THR A 140 2.87 10.27 -6.10
C THR A 140 1.97 10.31 -7.33
N ALA A 141 1.89 9.22 -8.08
CA ALA A 141 1.07 9.14 -9.28
C ALA A 141 -0.43 9.32 -8.99
N ALA A 142 -0.95 8.68 -7.95
CA ALA A 142 -2.35 8.81 -7.55
C ALA A 142 -2.70 10.22 -7.07
N THR A 143 -1.79 10.87 -6.34
CA THR A 143 -1.94 12.26 -5.90
C THR A 143 -2.04 13.21 -7.11
N ASN A 144 -1.11 13.09 -8.05
CA ASN A 144 -1.09 13.94 -9.24
C ASN A 144 -2.30 13.67 -10.16
N LEU A 145 -2.71 12.42 -10.31
CA LEU A 145 -3.89 12.04 -11.09
C LEU A 145 -5.18 12.67 -10.52
N ALA A 146 -5.27 12.78 -9.22
CA ALA A 146 -6.43 13.38 -8.54
C ALA A 146 -6.44 14.91 -8.57
N GLY A 147 -5.46 15.56 -9.21
CA GLY A 147 -5.34 17.01 -9.28
C GLY A 147 -4.55 17.64 -8.12
N GLY A 148 -4.09 16.83 -7.17
CA GLY A 148 -3.24 17.28 -6.07
C GLY A 148 -1.77 17.43 -6.48
N LYS A 149 -0.98 17.89 -5.55
CA LYS A 149 0.47 18.01 -5.67
C LYS A 149 1.16 17.13 -4.64
N ALA A 150 1.98 16.22 -5.11
CA ALA A 150 2.88 15.45 -4.25
C ALA A 150 4.04 16.35 -3.78
N VAL A 151 4.18 16.48 -2.47
CA VAL A 151 5.28 17.21 -1.83
C VAL A 151 6.12 16.20 -1.07
N HIS A 152 7.35 15.98 -1.50
CA HIS A 152 8.19 14.93 -0.94
C HIS A 152 8.96 15.45 0.29
N TYR A 153 8.88 14.68 1.38
CA TYR A 153 9.73 14.91 2.54
C TYR A 153 10.91 13.93 2.54
N LEU A 154 12.02 14.38 3.08
CA LEU A 154 13.27 13.64 3.08
C LEU A 154 13.23 12.48 4.10
N CYS A 155 13.68 11.30 3.65
CA CYS A 155 14.12 10.22 4.51
C CYS A 155 15.66 10.19 4.45
N ASN A 156 16.31 10.32 5.60
CA ASN A 156 17.74 10.55 5.66
C ASN A 156 18.54 9.25 5.59
N GLU A 157 19.30 9.05 4.53
CA GLU A 157 20.16 7.87 4.35
C GLU A 157 21.17 7.70 5.50
N ALA A 158 21.75 8.81 5.97
CA ALA A 158 22.72 8.79 7.08
C ALA A 158 22.11 8.37 8.43
N ASP A 159 20.77 8.47 8.56
CA ASP A 159 20.00 8.02 9.73
C ASP A 159 19.14 6.79 9.40
N ASN A 160 19.70 5.83 8.67
CA ASN A 160 19.01 4.61 8.26
C ASN A 160 17.65 4.85 7.59
N TRP A 161 17.57 5.87 6.77
CA TRP A 161 16.37 6.25 6.02
C TRP A 161 15.17 6.62 6.90
N GLN A 162 15.42 7.07 8.14
CA GLN A 162 14.36 7.61 8.99
C GLN A 162 13.79 8.90 8.40
N PRO A 163 12.48 9.18 8.60
CA PRO A 163 11.87 10.40 8.14
C PRO A 163 12.46 11.62 8.85
N ASP A 164 12.78 12.66 8.11
CA ASP A 164 13.22 13.93 8.66
C ASP A 164 12.02 14.74 9.14
N ILE A 165 11.81 14.76 10.44
CA ILE A 165 10.64 15.41 11.05
C ILE A 165 10.64 16.93 10.81
N ALA A 166 11.81 17.56 10.88
CA ALA A 166 11.93 19.00 10.62
C ALA A 166 11.58 19.33 9.16
N ASP A 167 11.97 18.49 8.23
CA ASP A 167 11.63 18.65 6.81
C ASP A 167 10.13 18.48 6.57
N ILE A 168 9.49 17.48 7.23
CA ILE A 168 8.02 17.32 7.18
C ILE A 168 7.35 18.62 7.68
N GLU A 169 7.71 19.08 8.86
CA GLU A 169 7.10 20.27 9.47
C GLU A 169 7.26 21.51 8.58
N SER A 170 8.43 21.71 7.98
CA SER A 170 8.73 22.86 7.12
C SER A 170 7.87 22.89 5.84
N LYS A 171 7.35 21.74 5.42
CA LYS A 171 6.56 21.59 4.18
C LYS A 171 5.06 21.59 4.40
N ILE A 172 4.60 21.63 5.64
CA ILE A 172 3.18 21.77 5.97
C ILE A 172 2.73 23.20 5.73
N ASN A 173 1.65 23.37 5.00
CA ASN A 173 1.01 24.67 4.78
C ASN A 173 -0.53 24.49 4.72
N GLU A 174 -1.25 25.56 4.45
CA GLU A 174 -2.72 25.59 4.40
C GLU A 174 -3.34 24.70 3.33
N ARG A 175 -2.59 24.27 2.31
CA ARG A 175 -3.02 23.36 1.24
C ARG A 175 -2.77 21.89 1.58
N THR A 176 -1.98 21.62 2.61
CA THR A 176 -1.66 20.26 3.00
C THR A 176 -2.89 19.55 3.56
N LYS A 177 -3.23 18.39 2.98
CA LYS A 177 -4.36 17.56 3.41
C LYS A 177 -3.93 16.37 4.24
N GLY A 178 -2.78 15.79 3.96
CA GLY A 178 -2.35 14.58 4.64
C GLY A 178 -0.87 14.29 4.52
N ILE A 179 -0.45 13.31 5.30
CA ILE A 179 0.90 12.77 5.32
C ILE A 179 0.82 11.27 5.03
N VAL A 180 1.57 10.81 4.03
CA VAL A 180 1.76 9.39 3.74
C VAL A 180 2.97 8.88 4.51
N VAL A 181 2.80 7.75 5.19
CA VAL A 181 3.86 7.02 5.88
C VAL A 181 3.88 5.60 5.33
N ILE A 182 5.00 5.20 4.74
CA ILE A 182 5.19 3.85 4.21
C ILE A 182 6.14 3.12 5.17
N ASN A 183 5.60 2.21 5.98
CA ASN A 183 6.36 1.60 7.09
C ASN A 183 5.97 0.14 7.34
N PRO A 184 6.85 -0.84 7.14
CA PRO A 184 8.21 -0.70 6.60
C PRO A 184 8.25 -0.09 5.20
N ASN A 185 9.30 0.69 4.92
CA ASN A 185 9.36 1.49 3.71
C ASN A 185 9.69 0.66 2.46
N ASN A 186 9.03 0.98 1.37
CA ASN A 186 9.41 0.61 0.02
C ASN A 186 9.86 1.91 -0.69
N PRO A 187 11.12 2.05 -1.18
CA PRO A 187 12.06 0.96 -1.48
C PRO A 187 13.19 0.75 -0.46
N THR A 188 13.31 1.55 0.59
CA THR A 188 14.50 1.55 1.45
C THR A 188 14.60 0.34 2.38
N GLY A 189 13.46 -0.31 2.70
CA GLY A 189 13.38 -1.36 3.70
C GLY A 189 13.47 -0.85 5.15
N ALA A 190 13.50 0.46 5.36
CA ALA A 190 13.55 1.04 6.71
C ALA A 190 12.30 0.74 7.51
N LEU A 191 12.49 0.42 8.77
CA LEU A 191 11.44 0.40 9.78
C LEU A 191 11.56 1.68 10.60
N TYR A 192 10.53 2.52 10.55
CA TYR A 192 10.55 3.79 11.26
C TYR A 192 10.44 3.57 12.78
N SER A 193 11.21 4.34 13.54
CA SER A 193 11.16 4.27 15.00
C SER A 193 9.81 4.75 15.54
N THR A 194 9.37 4.15 16.64
CA THR A 194 8.14 4.57 17.33
C THR A 194 8.21 6.04 17.74
N GLU A 195 9.39 6.53 18.10
CA GLU A 195 9.60 7.95 18.43
C GLU A 195 9.30 8.85 17.23
N ASN A 196 9.82 8.52 16.04
CA ASN A 196 9.55 9.28 14.81
C ASN A 196 8.08 9.18 14.41
N LEU A 197 7.47 8.00 14.52
CA LEU A 197 6.04 7.86 14.26
C LEU A 197 5.19 8.74 15.14
N LYS A 198 5.51 8.81 16.45
CA LYS A 198 4.81 9.70 17.41
C LYS A 198 4.98 11.18 17.05
N LYS A 199 6.15 11.59 16.57
CA LYS A 199 6.38 12.95 16.11
C LYS A 199 5.56 13.30 14.87
N ILE A 200 5.44 12.36 13.93
CA ILE A 200 4.57 12.52 12.75
C ILE A 200 3.10 12.62 13.18
N VAL A 201 2.66 11.78 14.11
CA VAL A 201 1.31 11.85 14.71
C VAL A 201 1.05 13.23 15.30
N ALA A 202 2.00 13.75 16.09
CA ALA A 202 1.86 15.07 16.71
C ALA A 202 1.69 16.19 15.66
N LEU A 203 2.44 16.14 14.56
CA LEU A 203 2.28 17.09 13.46
C LEU A 203 0.91 16.98 12.78
N ALA A 204 0.46 15.78 12.51
CA ALA A 204 -0.85 15.56 11.90
C ALA A 204 -1.99 16.03 12.80
N GLU A 205 -1.91 15.77 14.09
CA GLU A 205 -2.89 16.23 15.07
C GLU A 205 -2.90 17.75 15.22
N LYS A 206 -1.72 18.37 15.27
CA LYS A 206 -1.56 19.84 15.37
C LYS A 206 -2.17 20.56 14.16
N HIS A 207 -2.00 20.02 12.95
CA HIS A 207 -2.39 20.67 11.71
C HIS A 207 -3.68 20.11 11.09
N GLY A 208 -4.36 19.18 11.76
CA GLY A 208 -5.61 18.59 11.28
C GLY A 208 -5.45 17.77 10.01
N LEU A 209 -4.33 17.07 9.85
CA LEU A 209 -4.01 16.29 8.64
C LEU A 209 -4.46 14.84 8.76
N VAL A 210 -4.79 14.22 7.62
CA VAL A 210 -5.02 12.77 7.53
C VAL A 210 -3.68 12.05 7.51
N LEU A 211 -3.53 11.01 8.33
CA LEU A 211 -2.41 10.07 8.25
C LEU A 211 -2.80 8.88 7.37
N MET A 212 -2.06 8.68 6.30
CA MET A 212 -2.22 7.55 5.39
C MET A 212 -1.02 6.61 5.57
N ALA A 213 -1.26 5.51 6.29
CA ALA A 213 -0.22 4.54 6.68
C ALA A 213 -0.27 3.31 5.78
N ASP A 214 0.70 3.21 4.88
CA ASP A 214 0.92 2.03 4.05
C ASP A 214 1.79 1.04 4.83
N GLU A 215 1.15 -0.02 5.31
CA GLU A 215 1.75 -1.03 6.19
C GLU A 215 1.80 -2.40 5.52
N ILE A 216 1.84 -2.44 4.20
CA ILE A 216 1.80 -3.70 3.41
C ILE A 216 2.95 -4.67 3.76
N TYR A 217 4.08 -4.17 4.26
CA TYR A 217 5.24 -4.96 4.65
C TYR A 217 5.32 -5.23 6.16
N ASP A 218 4.26 -4.99 6.93
CA ASP A 218 4.24 -5.08 8.39
C ASP A 218 4.68 -6.43 8.98
N ARG A 219 4.62 -7.51 8.18
CA ARG A 219 5.03 -8.87 8.57
C ARG A 219 6.35 -9.32 7.97
N VAL A 220 6.94 -8.53 7.08
CA VAL A 220 8.26 -8.82 6.49
C VAL A 220 9.32 -8.18 7.37
N LEU A 221 9.56 -8.80 8.51
CA LEU A 221 10.45 -8.29 9.56
C LEU A 221 11.57 -9.29 9.84
N TYR A 222 12.77 -8.75 10.08
CA TYR A 222 13.97 -9.55 10.33
C TYR A 222 14.53 -9.25 11.72
N ASP A 223 15.23 -10.25 12.27
CA ASP A 223 15.83 -10.15 13.59
C ASP A 223 14.76 -9.84 14.66
N ASP A 224 14.99 -8.93 15.57
CA ASP A 224 14.07 -8.56 16.64
C ASP A 224 13.20 -7.34 16.28
N ALA A 225 13.10 -6.99 15.00
CA ALA A 225 12.32 -5.85 14.55
C ALA A 225 10.83 -6.02 14.85
N VAL A 226 10.20 -4.96 15.36
CA VAL A 226 8.77 -4.92 15.70
C VAL A 226 8.11 -3.77 14.95
N HIS A 227 7.06 -4.09 14.19
CA HIS A 227 6.21 -3.08 13.56
C HIS A 227 5.14 -2.58 14.52
N VAL A 228 5.01 -1.27 14.63
CA VAL A 228 3.96 -0.61 15.41
C VAL A 228 2.95 0.03 14.45
N PRO A 229 1.70 -0.45 14.39
CA PRO A 229 0.69 0.13 13.52
C PRO A 229 0.36 1.58 13.89
N MET A 230 0.25 2.44 12.89
CA MET A 230 -0.05 3.87 13.10
C MET A 230 -1.35 4.09 13.89
N CYS A 231 -2.36 3.27 13.66
CA CYS A 231 -3.66 3.35 14.36
C CYS A 231 -3.56 3.13 15.87
N THR A 232 -2.47 2.55 16.36
CA THR A 232 -2.23 2.37 17.80
C THR A 232 -1.59 3.60 18.44
N LEU A 233 -1.16 4.57 17.67
CA LEU A 233 -0.43 5.75 18.14
C LEU A 233 -1.24 7.05 18.04
N ALA A 234 -2.23 7.11 17.15
CA ALA A 234 -2.95 8.33 16.82
C ALA A 234 -4.42 8.26 17.23
N LYS A 235 -4.88 9.26 18.01
CA LYS A 235 -6.28 9.40 18.46
C LYS A 235 -7.00 10.60 17.89
N ASN A 236 -6.29 11.72 17.73
CA ASN A 236 -6.86 13.04 17.53
C ASN A 236 -6.73 13.52 16.09
N CYS A 237 -6.44 12.63 15.18
CA CYS A 237 -6.53 12.84 13.73
C CYS A 237 -7.13 11.60 13.07
N LEU A 238 -7.59 11.75 11.82
CA LEU A 238 -8.02 10.61 11.03
C LEU A 238 -6.81 9.82 10.56
N VAL A 239 -6.84 8.51 10.78
CA VAL A 239 -5.83 7.56 10.28
C VAL A 239 -6.49 6.60 9.30
N ILE A 240 -5.87 6.40 8.17
CA ILE A 240 -6.23 5.35 7.21
C ILE A 240 -5.06 4.36 7.16
N SER A 241 -5.30 3.15 7.62
CA SER A 241 -4.33 2.05 7.61
C SER A 241 -4.55 1.17 6.39
N TYR A 242 -3.56 1.06 5.51
CA TYR A 242 -3.60 0.22 4.31
C TYR A 242 -2.76 -1.02 4.53
N ASN A 243 -3.30 -2.17 4.16
CA ASN A 243 -2.58 -3.43 4.20
C ASN A 243 -3.23 -4.45 3.26
N GLY A 244 -2.67 -5.65 3.18
CA GLY A 244 -3.18 -6.71 2.33
C GLY A 244 -2.32 -7.97 2.42
N LEU A 245 -2.65 -8.93 1.55
CA LEU A 245 -2.02 -10.25 1.55
C LEU A 245 -0.92 -10.39 0.48
N SER A 246 -0.74 -9.38 -0.34
CA SER A 246 0.21 -9.43 -1.48
C SER A 246 1.62 -9.80 -1.07
N LYS A 247 2.10 -9.29 0.08
CA LYS A 247 3.47 -9.48 0.56
C LYS A 247 3.53 -10.47 1.71
N SER A 248 2.71 -10.30 2.72
CA SER A 248 2.70 -11.14 3.91
C SER A 248 2.39 -12.62 3.62
N HIS A 249 1.53 -12.89 2.64
CA HIS A 249 1.10 -14.24 2.27
C HIS A 249 1.47 -14.61 0.82
N ARG A 250 2.25 -13.80 0.14
CA ARG A 250 2.78 -14.06 -1.22
C ARG A 250 1.72 -14.33 -2.28
N ILE A 251 0.56 -13.70 -2.16
CA ILE A 251 -0.56 -13.82 -3.10
C ILE A 251 -0.88 -12.49 -3.78
N ALA A 252 0.15 -11.81 -4.25
CA ALA A 252 0.00 -10.51 -4.91
C ALA A 252 -1.00 -10.52 -6.07
N GLY A 253 -1.11 -11.62 -6.78
CA GLY A 253 -2.05 -11.82 -7.89
C GLY A 253 -3.51 -11.94 -7.48
N PHE A 254 -3.82 -12.25 -6.21
CA PHE A 254 -5.19 -12.32 -5.71
C PHE A 254 -5.84 -10.95 -5.57
N ARG A 255 -5.04 -9.91 -5.42
CA ARG A 255 -5.53 -8.55 -5.20
C ARG A 255 -6.40 -8.43 -3.93
N SER A 256 -5.97 -9.05 -2.83
CA SER A 256 -6.62 -8.98 -1.52
C SER A 256 -6.00 -7.87 -0.68
N GLY A 257 -6.67 -6.73 -0.60
CA GLY A 257 -6.23 -5.57 0.18
C GLY A 257 -7.36 -4.91 0.94
N TRP A 258 -7.01 -4.06 1.88
CA TRP A 258 -7.97 -3.31 2.69
C TRP A 258 -7.42 -1.97 3.14
N MET A 259 -8.32 -1.08 3.51
CA MET A 259 -8.03 0.09 4.34
C MET A 259 -8.98 0.11 5.54
N MET A 260 -8.51 0.61 6.66
CA MET A 260 -9.29 0.79 7.88
C MET A 260 -9.18 2.22 8.38
N LEU A 261 -10.31 2.84 8.65
CA LEU A 261 -10.41 4.18 9.21
C LEU A 261 -10.40 4.12 10.73
N SER A 262 -9.58 4.94 11.38
CA SER A 262 -9.49 5.03 12.84
C SER A 262 -9.18 6.44 13.29
N GLY A 263 -9.10 6.64 14.61
CA GLY A 263 -8.86 7.94 15.19
C GLY A 263 -10.08 8.85 15.12
N LYS A 264 -9.86 10.13 14.92
CA LYS A 264 -10.90 11.15 14.92
C LYS A 264 -11.62 11.21 13.55
N LYS A 265 -12.88 10.80 13.49
CA LYS A 265 -13.65 10.63 12.24
C LYS A 265 -14.76 11.67 12.03
N HIS A 266 -15.28 12.26 13.09
CA HIS A 266 -16.48 13.10 12.99
C HIS A 266 -16.33 14.34 12.09
N HIS A 267 -15.12 14.91 12.01
CA HIS A 267 -14.84 16.05 11.14
C HIS A 267 -14.63 15.64 9.68
N ALA A 268 -14.56 14.35 9.38
CA ALA A 268 -14.29 13.79 8.07
C ALA A 268 -15.51 13.05 7.47
N ALA A 269 -16.70 13.28 7.98
CA ALA A 269 -17.91 12.56 7.56
C ALA A 269 -18.17 12.67 6.05
N ASP A 270 -18.00 13.84 5.47
CA ASP A 270 -18.17 14.08 4.04
C ASP A 270 -17.13 13.35 3.20
N PHE A 271 -15.87 13.39 3.62
CA PHE A 271 -14.80 12.62 2.98
C PHE A 271 -15.07 11.10 3.03
N ILE A 272 -15.51 10.59 4.18
CA ILE A 272 -15.87 9.17 4.36
C ILE A 272 -17.06 8.80 3.45
N GLU A 273 -18.05 9.68 3.31
CA GLU A 273 -19.14 9.50 2.34
C GLU A 273 -18.58 9.39 0.91
N GLY A 274 -17.60 10.20 0.55
CA GLY A 274 -16.91 10.13 -0.74
C GLY A 274 -16.22 8.78 -0.96
N LEU A 275 -15.56 8.22 0.04
CA LEU A 275 -14.97 6.88 -0.03
C LEU A 275 -16.04 5.80 -0.25
N THR A 276 -17.15 5.89 0.46
CA THR A 276 -18.28 4.97 0.33
C THR A 276 -18.92 5.06 -1.06
N MET A 277 -19.07 6.28 -1.57
CA MET A 277 -19.57 6.53 -2.92
C MET A 277 -18.69 5.87 -3.99
N LEU A 278 -17.38 6.07 -3.93
CA LEU A 278 -16.44 5.46 -4.87
C LEU A 278 -16.42 3.94 -4.76
N SER A 279 -16.49 3.40 -3.56
CA SER A 279 -16.62 1.95 -3.34
C SER A 279 -17.89 1.39 -3.99
N SER A 280 -19.00 2.10 -3.87
CA SER A 280 -20.30 1.71 -4.45
C SER A 280 -20.31 1.82 -5.98
N MET A 281 -19.66 2.83 -6.54
CA MET A 281 -19.59 3.03 -8.01
C MET A 281 -18.95 1.83 -8.74
N ARG A 282 -17.97 1.17 -8.14
CA ARG A 282 -17.32 -0.01 -8.72
C ARG A 282 -17.96 -1.34 -8.28
N LEU A 283 -19.08 -1.29 -7.56
CA LEU A 283 -19.86 -2.38 -6.99
C LEU A 283 -19.17 -3.01 -5.78
N CYS A 284 -18.12 -3.78 -5.96
CA CYS A 284 -17.32 -4.38 -4.88
C CYS A 284 -15.92 -4.76 -5.39
N ALA A 285 -15.01 -5.09 -4.48
CA ALA A 285 -13.77 -5.79 -4.85
C ALA A 285 -14.09 -7.20 -5.35
N ASN A 286 -13.16 -7.84 -6.07
CA ASN A 286 -13.38 -9.21 -6.52
C ASN A 286 -13.68 -10.12 -5.32
N VAL A 287 -14.78 -10.86 -5.41
CA VAL A 287 -15.28 -11.63 -4.26
C VAL A 287 -14.42 -12.87 -3.94
N PRO A 288 -13.90 -13.63 -4.93
CA PRO A 288 -13.04 -14.78 -4.64
C PRO A 288 -11.88 -14.45 -3.72
N SER A 289 -11.19 -13.34 -3.95
CA SER A 289 -10.03 -12.95 -3.14
C SER A 289 -10.40 -12.46 -1.74
N GLN A 290 -11.62 -12.02 -1.51
CA GLN A 290 -12.09 -11.65 -0.18
C GLN A 290 -12.13 -12.84 0.78
N TYR A 291 -12.40 -14.03 0.27
CA TYR A 291 -12.41 -15.25 1.08
C TYR A 291 -11.01 -15.66 1.57
N ALA A 292 -9.94 -15.18 0.94
CA ALA A 292 -8.58 -15.41 1.40
C ALA A 292 -8.27 -14.71 2.74
N ILE A 293 -8.94 -13.60 3.03
CA ILE A 293 -8.57 -12.70 4.11
C ILE A 293 -8.78 -13.34 5.48
N GLN A 294 -9.96 -13.88 5.74
CA GLN A 294 -10.25 -14.51 7.03
C GLN A 294 -9.28 -15.65 7.35
N THR A 295 -9.05 -16.53 6.37
CA THR A 295 -8.11 -17.65 6.51
C THR A 295 -6.69 -17.16 6.76
N ALA A 296 -6.25 -16.17 6.02
CA ALA A 296 -4.92 -15.58 6.18
C ALA A 296 -4.72 -14.94 7.56
N MET A 297 -5.71 -14.18 8.02
CA MET A 297 -5.61 -13.44 9.29
C MET A 297 -5.66 -14.37 10.50
N GLY A 298 -6.46 -15.44 10.46
CA GLY A 298 -6.61 -16.41 11.54
C GLY A 298 -5.69 -17.62 11.48
N GLY A 299 -5.00 -17.82 10.36
CA GLY A 299 -4.16 -18.98 10.12
C GLY A 299 -2.70 -18.83 10.54
N TYR A 300 -1.91 -19.81 10.13
CA TYR A 300 -0.46 -19.79 10.36
C TYR A 300 0.23 -18.67 9.60
N GLN A 301 1.08 -17.92 10.29
CA GLN A 301 1.80 -16.78 9.71
C GLN A 301 3.13 -17.24 9.10
N SER A 302 3.05 -17.82 7.91
CA SER A 302 4.17 -18.48 7.23
C SER A 302 5.33 -17.55 6.85
N MET A 303 5.13 -16.24 6.83
CA MET A 303 6.20 -15.26 6.60
C MET A 303 7.27 -15.33 7.70
N GLN A 304 6.90 -15.63 8.95
CA GLN A 304 7.83 -15.76 10.07
C GLN A 304 8.90 -16.82 9.80
N ALA A 305 8.54 -17.96 9.21
CA ALA A 305 9.50 -19.00 8.85
C ALA A 305 10.48 -18.54 7.76
N LEU A 306 10.05 -17.68 6.85
CA LEU A 306 10.88 -17.17 5.76
C LEU A 306 11.86 -16.08 6.23
N THR A 307 11.49 -15.31 7.23
CA THR A 307 12.28 -14.20 7.78
C THR A 307 13.10 -14.58 9.01
N ALA A 308 12.90 -15.78 9.55
CA ALA A 308 13.72 -16.32 10.64
C ALA A 308 15.16 -16.60 10.15
N PRO A 309 16.17 -16.68 11.04
CA PRO A 309 17.57 -16.90 10.65
C PRO A 309 17.84 -18.08 9.72
N THR A 310 17.03 -19.14 9.83
CA THR A 310 17.08 -20.32 8.94
C THR A 310 16.22 -20.17 7.69
N GLY A 311 15.46 -19.09 7.57
CA GLY A 311 14.53 -18.88 6.49
C GLY A 311 15.20 -18.40 5.21
N ARG A 312 14.55 -18.70 4.08
CA ARG A 312 15.09 -18.41 2.75
C ARG A 312 15.27 -16.90 2.52
N LEU A 313 14.33 -16.06 2.93
CA LEU A 313 14.44 -14.62 2.76
C LEU A 313 15.56 -14.02 3.60
N TYR A 314 15.71 -14.50 4.84
CA TYR A 314 16.80 -14.07 5.72
C TYR A 314 18.18 -14.36 5.10
N GLN A 315 18.37 -15.58 4.64
CA GLN A 315 19.63 -16.00 4.03
C GLN A 315 19.92 -15.24 2.74
N GLN A 316 18.93 -15.07 1.87
CA GLN A 316 19.07 -14.33 0.63
C GLN A 316 19.36 -12.85 0.86
N ARG A 317 18.73 -12.23 1.86
CA ARG A 317 19.04 -10.85 2.27
C ARG A 317 20.51 -10.71 2.64
N ASN A 318 21.01 -11.58 3.50
CA ASN A 318 22.39 -11.49 3.97
C ASN A 318 23.40 -11.69 2.83
N ILE A 319 23.17 -12.67 1.96
CA ILE A 319 24.01 -12.90 0.77
C ILE A 319 23.99 -11.68 -0.15
N ALA A 320 22.80 -11.09 -0.39
CA ALA A 320 22.69 -9.92 -1.25
C ALA A 320 23.42 -8.71 -0.67
N ILE A 321 23.27 -8.44 0.61
CA ILE A 321 23.97 -7.33 1.29
C ILE A 321 25.50 -7.52 1.20
N GLU A 322 26.00 -8.70 1.51
CA GLU A 322 27.42 -9.00 1.44
C GLU A 322 27.98 -8.79 0.04
N ARG A 323 27.35 -9.40 -0.96
CA ARG A 323 27.82 -9.36 -2.35
C ARG A 323 27.69 -7.97 -2.98
N LEU A 324 26.60 -7.28 -2.76
CA LEU A 324 26.38 -5.94 -3.32
C LEU A 324 27.36 -4.93 -2.72
N ASN A 325 27.60 -5.00 -1.41
CA ASN A 325 28.57 -4.11 -0.76
C ASN A 325 30.05 -4.41 -1.12
N ALA A 326 30.34 -5.59 -1.64
CA ALA A 326 31.65 -5.93 -2.13
C ALA A 326 31.97 -5.41 -3.55
N ILE A 327 30.98 -4.91 -4.26
CA ILE A 327 31.16 -4.34 -5.60
C ILE A 327 31.88 -3.00 -5.44
N LYS A 328 33.01 -2.86 -6.14
CA LYS A 328 33.81 -1.63 -6.17
C LYS A 328 33.19 -0.65 -7.18
N GLY A 329 32.94 0.58 -6.77
CA GLY A 329 32.42 1.64 -7.65
C GLY A 329 31.53 2.62 -6.93
#